data_75cc81bae3dae9b4debb1d9181ae5254
#
_entry.id   75cc81bae3dae9b4debb1d9181ae5254
#
_cell.length_a   1.000
_cell.length_b   1.000
_cell.length_c   1.000
_cell.angle_alpha   90.00
_cell.angle_beta   90.00
_cell.angle_gamma   90.00
#
_symmetry.space_group_name_H-M   'P 1'
#
loop_
_entity.id
_entity.type
_entity.pdbx_description
1 polymer ?
#
loop_
_entity_poly.entity_id
_entity_poly.type
_entity_poly.pdbx_seq_one_letter_code
_entity_poly.pdbx_strand_id
1 'polypeptide(L)'
;MLFGPTTGDKIRLGNTHLYVEIEKDLRVMGDEVVYGGGKTLRDGMGTANTITSKGGSLDLVITNVTILDPVLGVVKADVGIKDGKIAGIGKAGNPNIMQGVTPTLCTGPSTDAISGEHLILTAAGIDGHVHMIAPQQAYNCLSNGITTLIGGGVGPTDGTNGTTITSGRWNMEQ
;
A
#
# COMPACT_ATOMS: atom_id res chain seq x y z
N MET A 1 -10.39 4.84 18.84
CA MET A 1 -11.16 5.19 17.62
C MET A 1 -11.08 4.00 16.64
N LEU A 2 -12.24 3.49 16.21
CA LEU A 2 -12.31 2.29 15.36
C LEU A 2 -11.79 2.53 13.93
N PHE A 3 -11.89 3.76 13.42
CA PHE A 3 -11.60 4.09 12.03
C PHE A 3 -10.36 4.97 11.85
N GLY A 4 -9.63 5.20 12.92
CA GLY A 4 -8.48 6.08 12.91
C GLY A 4 -8.85 7.56 12.79
N PRO A 5 -7.85 8.42 12.51
CA PRO A 5 -8.04 9.86 12.39
C PRO A 5 -8.82 10.24 11.11
N THR A 6 -9.42 11.43 11.11
CA THR A 6 -10.20 11.99 10.01
C THR A 6 -9.80 13.44 9.73
N THR A 7 -10.47 14.12 8.81
CA THR A 7 -10.19 15.50 8.41
C THR A 7 -10.05 16.44 9.61
N GLY A 8 -8.96 17.19 9.65
CA GLY A 8 -8.59 18.12 10.73
C GLY A 8 -7.81 17.49 11.87
N ASP A 9 -7.76 16.17 11.96
CA ASP A 9 -6.92 15.49 12.95
C ASP A 9 -5.44 15.59 12.59
N LYS A 10 -4.60 15.74 13.63
CA LYS A 10 -3.15 15.80 13.49
C LYS A 10 -2.51 14.49 13.87
N ILE A 11 -1.64 13.99 13.00
CA ILE A 11 -0.92 12.74 13.18
C ILE A 11 0.56 13.05 13.31
N ARG A 12 1.19 12.49 14.34
CA ARG A 12 2.64 12.54 14.49
C ARG A 12 3.31 11.57 13.53
N LEU A 13 4.34 12.02 12.82
CA LEU A 13 5.12 11.18 11.92
C LEU A 13 6.20 10.41 12.68
N GLY A 14 5.87 9.17 13.00
CA GLY A 14 6.78 8.27 13.70
C GLY A 14 7.29 8.86 15.02
N ASN A 15 8.58 8.72 15.27
CA ASN A 15 9.22 9.23 16.49
C ASN A 15 9.86 10.62 16.31
N THR A 16 9.34 11.42 15.40
CA THR A 16 9.80 12.77 15.09
C THR A 16 8.97 13.83 15.83
N HIS A 17 9.31 15.11 15.68
CA HIS A 17 8.50 16.26 16.10
C HIS A 17 7.60 16.80 14.99
N LEU A 18 7.52 16.10 13.85
CA LEU A 18 6.69 16.48 12.72
C LEU A 18 5.27 15.95 12.89
N TYR A 19 4.31 16.80 12.54
CA TYR A 19 2.89 16.47 12.49
C TYR A 19 2.35 16.80 11.12
N VAL A 20 1.44 15.97 10.64
CA VAL A 20 0.62 16.25 9.46
C VAL A 20 -0.84 16.35 9.88
N GLU A 21 -1.59 17.19 9.21
CA GLU A 21 -3.03 17.31 9.39
C GLU A 21 -3.73 16.65 8.20
N ILE A 22 -4.76 15.84 8.47
CA ILE A 22 -5.56 15.24 7.41
C ILE A 22 -6.39 16.31 6.73
N GLU A 23 -6.15 16.52 5.45
CA GLU A 23 -6.80 17.54 4.64
C GLU A 23 -8.18 17.08 4.16
N LYS A 24 -8.30 15.79 3.83
CA LYS A 24 -9.54 15.20 3.29
C LYS A 24 -9.72 13.76 3.79
N ASP A 25 -10.97 13.40 4.04
CA ASP A 25 -11.39 12.02 4.22
C ASP A 25 -12.28 11.62 3.03
N LEU A 26 -11.83 10.66 2.25
CA LEU A 26 -12.50 10.19 1.03
C LEU A 26 -13.50 9.07 1.30
N ARG A 27 -13.64 8.67 2.56
CA ARG A 27 -14.63 7.67 2.97
C ARG A 27 -15.97 8.35 3.29
N VAL A 28 -16.98 7.55 3.50
CA VAL A 28 -18.27 8.01 4.04
C VAL A 28 -18.34 7.61 5.51
N MET A 29 -18.39 8.60 6.39
CA MET A 29 -18.40 8.38 7.84
C MET A 29 -19.62 7.54 8.26
N GLY A 30 -19.38 6.47 9.00
CA GLY A 30 -20.41 5.53 9.46
C GLY A 30 -20.74 4.42 8.46
N ASP A 31 -20.13 4.45 7.27
CA ASP A 31 -20.31 3.45 6.22
C ASP A 31 -18.94 2.96 5.69
N GLU A 32 -17.95 2.91 6.56
CA GLU A 32 -16.61 2.46 6.22
C GLU A 32 -16.51 0.95 6.14
N VAL A 33 -15.65 0.47 5.24
CA VAL A 33 -15.19 -0.91 5.23
C VAL A 33 -14.14 -1.08 6.31
N VAL A 34 -14.35 -1.98 7.24
CA VAL A 34 -13.42 -2.28 8.33
C VAL A 34 -13.11 -3.76 8.36
N TYR A 35 -11.82 -4.10 8.28
CA TYR A 35 -11.34 -5.47 8.39
C TYR A 35 -11.23 -5.91 9.86
N GLY A 36 -11.68 -7.13 10.14
CA GLY A 36 -11.56 -7.76 11.45
C GLY A 36 -12.74 -8.66 11.78
N GLY A 37 -12.58 -9.51 12.79
CA GLY A 37 -13.61 -10.42 13.25
C GLY A 37 -14.90 -9.68 13.66
N GLY A 38 -16.03 -10.05 13.05
CA GLY A 38 -17.32 -9.44 13.30
C GLY A 38 -17.50 -8.01 12.78
N LYS A 39 -16.55 -7.48 11.99
CA LYS A 39 -16.60 -6.13 11.40
C LYS A 39 -17.20 -6.14 10.00
N THR A 40 -17.23 -4.99 9.33
CA THR A 40 -18.05 -4.76 8.13
C THR A 40 -17.50 -5.41 6.86
N LEU A 41 -16.20 -5.66 6.76
CA LEU A 41 -15.62 -6.36 5.60
C LEU A 41 -15.88 -7.86 5.70
N ARG A 42 -17.04 -8.28 5.31
CA ARG A 42 -17.52 -9.67 5.24
C ARG A 42 -18.63 -9.80 4.22
N ASP A 43 -18.94 -11.06 3.87
CA ASP A 43 -19.91 -11.43 2.84
C ASP A 43 -21.30 -10.79 3.06
N GLY A 44 -21.85 -10.21 2.03
CA GLY A 44 -23.16 -9.56 2.04
C GLY A 44 -23.21 -8.24 2.79
N MET A 45 -22.07 -7.79 3.32
CA MET A 45 -21.91 -6.47 3.92
C MET A 45 -20.91 -5.65 3.09
N GLY A 46 -19.73 -5.35 3.63
CA GLY A 46 -18.69 -4.67 2.89
C GLY A 46 -18.11 -5.47 1.72
N THR A 47 -18.36 -6.77 1.66
CA THR A 47 -17.96 -7.66 0.55
C THR A 47 -19.16 -8.00 -0.32
N ALA A 48 -19.07 -7.72 -1.62
CA ALA A 48 -20.11 -8.01 -2.60
C ALA A 48 -19.98 -9.45 -3.11
N ASN A 49 -20.88 -10.34 -2.69
CA ASN A 49 -20.83 -11.76 -3.05
C ASN A 49 -20.97 -12.04 -4.55
N THR A 50 -21.51 -11.08 -5.30
CA THR A 50 -21.77 -11.22 -6.74
C THR A 50 -20.63 -10.70 -7.61
N ILE A 51 -19.63 -10.03 -7.03
CA ILE A 51 -18.51 -9.47 -7.78
C ILE A 51 -17.28 -10.35 -7.59
N THR A 52 -16.97 -11.14 -8.61
CA THR A 52 -15.80 -12.01 -8.62
C THR A 52 -14.54 -11.26 -9.04
N SER A 53 -13.36 -11.88 -8.87
CA SER A 53 -12.10 -11.32 -9.36
C SER A 53 -12.13 -11.01 -10.86
N LYS A 54 -12.71 -11.90 -11.68
CA LYS A 54 -12.93 -11.65 -13.12
C LYS A 54 -13.96 -10.54 -13.39
N GLY A 55 -14.87 -10.34 -12.47
CA GLY A 55 -15.88 -9.27 -12.52
C GLY A 55 -15.39 -7.92 -11.98
N GLY A 56 -14.11 -7.82 -11.63
CA GLY A 56 -13.46 -6.56 -11.23
C GLY A 56 -13.36 -6.32 -9.72
N SER A 57 -13.60 -7.34 -8.87
CA SER A 57 -13.27 -7.16 -7.46
C SER A 57 -11.77 -7.06 -7.25
N LEU A 58 -11.39 -6.30 -6.24
CA LEU A 58 -9.99 -6.12 -5.84
C LEU A 58 -9.33 -7.44 -5.47
N ASP A 59 -8.02 -7.53 -5.66
CA ASP A 59 -7.21 -8.61 -5.12
C ASP A 59 -6.83 -8.33 -3.67
N LEU A 60 -6.54 -7.04 -3.36
CA LEU A 60 -6.20 -6.58 -2.02
C LEU A 60 -6.79 -5.19 -1.78
N VAL A 61 -7.27 -4.95 -0.58
CA VAL A 61 -7.66 -3.62 -0.09
C VAL A 61 -6.89 -3.27 1.18
N ILE A 62 -6.35 -2.04 1.24
CA ILE A 62 -5.83 -1.44 2.47
C ILE A 62 -6.91 -0.50 2.97
N THR A 63 -7.54 -0.84 4.10
CA THR A 63 -8.68 -0.08 4.60
C THR A 63 -8.27 1.07 5.50
N ASN A 64 -8.94 2.20 5.37
CA ASN A 64 -8.88 3.33 6.31
C ASN A 64 -7.46 3.85 6.59
N VAL A 65 -6.58 3.86 5.60
CA VAL A 65 -5.19 4.28 5.76
C VAL A 65 -5.03 5.79 5.60
N THR A 66 -4.08 6.37 6.32
CA THR A 66 -3.65 7.75 6.08
C THR A 66 -2.58 7.77 5.01
N ILE A 67 -2.81 8.51 3.94
CA ILE A 67 -1.95 8.57 2.76
C ILE A 67 -1.23 9.92 2.76
N LEU A 68 0.08 9.89 2.62
CA LEU A 68 0.90 11.07 2.34
C LEU A 68 1.30 11.02 0.87
N ASP A 69 0.69 11.86 0.05
CA ASP A 69 0.93 11.90 -1.38
C ASP A 69 1.20 13.33 -1.85
N PRO A 70 2.23 13.56 -2.70
CA PRO A 70 2.60 14.92 -3.11
C PRO A 70 1.57 15.60 -4.02
N VAL A 71 0.63 14.85 -4.59
CA VAL A 71 -0.42 15.36 -5.48
C VAL A 71 -1.76 15.44 -4.75
N LEU A 72 -2.13 14.38 -4.02
CA LEU A 72 -3.40 14.31 -3.29
C LEU A 72 -3.38 15.07 -1.97
N GLY A 73 -2.20 15.28 -1.39
CA GLY A 73 -2.02 15.83 -0.05
C GLY A 73 -2.07 14.75 1.03
N VAL A 74 -2.48 15.13 2.22
CA VAL A 74 -2.67 14.22 3.36
C VAL A 74 -4.12 13.77 3.39
N VAL A 75 -4.39 12.55 2.94
CA VAL A 75 -5.76 12.08 2.78
C VAL A 75 -6.01 10.79 3.56
N LYS A 76 -7.23 10.63 4.01
CA LYS A 76 -7.74 9.40 4.61
C LYS A 76 -8.58 8.66 3.57
N ALA A 77 -8.24 7.41 3.26
CA ALA A 77 -8.91 6.66 2.22
C ALA A 77 -8.66 5.15 2.35
N ASP A 78 -9.35 4.39 1.52
CA ASP A 78 -8.99 3.01 1.19
C ASP A 78 -8.16 2.99 -0.09
N VAL A 79 -7.25 2.03 -0.19
CA VAL A 79 -6.43 1.80 -1.38
C VAL A 79 -6.68 0.40 -1.91
N GLY A 80 -7.08 0.32 -3.16
CA GLY A 80 -7.32 -0.96 -3.82
C GLY A 80 -6.18 -1.36 -4.73
N ILE A 81 -5.87 -2.65 -4.73
CA ILE A 81 -4.86 -3.26 -5.60
C ILE A 81 -5.54 -4.34 -6.44
N LYS A 82 -5.25 -4.30 -7.75
CA LYS A 82 -5.73 -5.25 -8.73
C LYS A 82 -4.62 -5.56 -9.73
N ASP A 83 -4.39 -6.84 -10.01
CA ASP A 83 -3.37 -7.30 -10.96
C ASP A 83 -1.98 -6.67 -10.70
N GLY A 84 -1.59 -6.60 -9.42
CA GLY A 84 -0.32 -6.03 -8.98
C GLY A 84 -0.18 -4.51 -9.14
N LYS A 85 -1.27 -3.78 -9.39
CA LYS A 85 -1.30 -2.34 -9.58
C LYS A 85 -2.28 -1.67 -8.62
N ILE A 86 -2.04 -0.40 -8.29
CA ILE A 86 -3.01 0.43 -7.59
C ILE A 86 -4.20 0.66 -8.52
N ALA A 87 -5.35 0.09 -8.15
CA ALA A 87 -6.60 0.24 -8.88
C ALA A 87 -7.29 1.58 -8.60
N GLY A 88 -7.06 2.14 -7.42
CA GLY A 88 -7.59 3.43 -7.03
C GLY A 88 -7.36 3.76 -5.56
N ILE A 89 -7.67 5.01 -5.23
CA ILE A 89 -7.68 5.57 -3.88
C ILE A 89 -9.05 6.22 -3.68
N GLY A 90 -9.75 5.88 -2.60
CA GLY A 90 -11.08 6.39 -2.34
C GLY A 90 -11.81 5.59 -1.27
N LYS A 91 -13.09 5.32 -1.48
CA LYS A 91 -13.89 4.44 -0.62
C LYS A 91 -14.03 3.07 -1.27
N ALA A 92 -13.56 2.04 -0.62
CA ALA A 92 -13.77 0.66 -1.01
C ALA A 92 -15.07 0.10 -0.42
N GLY A 93 -15.56 -1.01 -0.97
CA GLY A 93 -16.67 -1.74 -0.38
C GLY A 93 -17.59 -2.42 -1.38
N ASN A 94 -18.79 -2.67 -0.91
CA ASN A 94 -19.86 -3.32 -1.64
C ASN A 94 -20.81 -2.26 -2.24
N PRO A 95 -20.77 -2.00 -3.55
CA PRO A 95 -21.58 -0.95 -4.17
C PRO A 95 -23.09 -1.24 -4.14
N ASN A 96 -23.49 -2.48 -3.82
CA ASN A 96 -24.92 -2.85 -3.79
C ASN A 96 -25.63 -2.30 -2.54
N ILE A 97 -24.88 -2.04 -1.45
CA ILE A 97 -25.47 -1.63 -0.16
C ILE A 97 -24.77 -0.43 0.48
N MET A 98 -23.57 -0.08 0.04
CA MET A 98 -22.77 1.03 0.58
C MET A 98 -22.80 2.22 -0.35
N GLN A 99 -22.88 3.43 0.23
CA GLN A 99 -22.89 4.67 -0.55
C GLN A 99 -21.46 5.11 -0.91
N GLY A 100 -21.31 5.73 -2.07
CA GLY A 100 -20.07 6.39 -2.48
C GLY A 100 -18.88 5.45 -2.71
N VAL A 101 -19.12 4.15 -2.92
CA VAL A 101 -18.05 3.22 -3.29
C VAL A 101 -17.44 3.66 -4.61
N THR A 102 -16.13 3.85 -4.62
CA THR A 102 -15.36 4.18 -5.83
C THR A 102 -15.48 3.00 -6.81
N PRO A 103 -15.85 3.22 -8.07
CA PRO A 103 -16.17 2.13 -9.02
C PRO A 103 -15.06 1.08 -9.18
N THR A 104 -13.80 1.48 -9.04
CA THR A 104 -12.64 0.58 -9.13
C THR A 104 -12.27 -0.09 -7.80
N LEU A 105 -12.98 0.21 -6.71
CA LEU A 105 -12.66 -0.26 -5.36
C LEU A 105 -13.70 -1.23 -4.80
N CYS A 106 -14.32 -2.03 -5.67
CA CYS A 106 -15.27 -3.04 -5.24
C CYS A 106 -14.54 -4.21 -4.55
N THR A 107 -14.97 -4.55 -3.35
CA THR A 107 -14.49 -5.73 -2.62
C THR A 107 -15.37 -6.95 -2.89
N GLY A 108 -14.76 -8.06 -3.16
CA GLY A 108 -15.42 -9.36 -3.42
C GLY A 108 -14.93 -10.47 -2.49
N PRO A 109 -15.46 -11.69 -2.64
CA PRO A 109 -15.11 -12.81 -1.76
C PRO A 109 -13.62 -13.20 -1.78
N SER A 110 -12.92 -12.86 -2.86
CA SER A 110 -11.49 -13.15 -3.04
C SER A 110 -10.57 -11.96 -2.71
N THR A 111 -11.13 -10.88 -2.19
CA THR A 111 -10.34 -9.69 -1.83
C THR A 111 -9.68 -9.89 -0.48
N ASP A 112 -8.34 -9.89 -0.46
CA ASP A 112 -7.57 -9.83 0.77
C ASP A 112 -7.64 -8.42 1.38
N ALA A 113 -7.37 -8.29 2.69
CA ALA A 113 -7.45 -7.02 3.37
C ALA A 113 -6.28 -6.77 4.33
N ILE A 114 -5.82 -5.52 4.35
CA ILE A 114 -4.90 -4.99 5.34
C ILE A 114 -5.60 -3.87 6.11
N SER A 115 -5.59 -3.97 7.43
CA SER A 115 -6.12 -2.96 8.35
C SER A 115 -5.17 -1.76 8.39
N GLY A 116 -5.59 -0.65 7.82
CA GLY A 116 -4.77 0.57 7.67
C GLY A 116 -5.11 1.69 8.66
N GLU A 117 -6.03 1.48 9.61
CA GLU A 117 -6.61 2.51 10.47
C GLU A 117 -5.58 3.36 11.22
N HIS A 118 -4.46 2.78 11.59
CA HIS A 118 -3.36 3.42 12.34
C HIS A 118 -2.04 3.43 11.56
N LEU A 119 -2.10 3.16 10.27
CA LEU A 119 -0.93 3.15 9.40
C LEU A 119 -0.87 4.41 8.54
N ILE A 120 0.34 4.74 8.15
CA ILE A 120 0.64 5.78 7.17
C ILE A 120 1.16 5.11 5.92
N LEU A 121 0.57 5.42 4.78
CA LEU A 121 0.98 4.95 3.47
C LEU A 121 1.68 6.08 2.71
N THR A 122 2.86 5.79 2.21
CA THR A 122 3.64 6.69 1.36
C THR A 122 4.08 5.97 0.09
N ALA A 123 4.47 6.73 -0.93
CA ALA A 123 5.26 6.15 -2.00
C ALA A 123 6.56 5.57 -1.43
N ALA A 124 6.99 4.43 -1.97
CA ALA A 124 8.25 3.83 -1.60
C ALA A 124 9.43 4.58 -2.23
N GLY A 125 10.60 4.42 -1.62
CA GLY A 125 11.83 4.99 -2.14
C GLY A 125 12.32 4.27 -3.40
N ILE A 126 12.96 5.03 -4.27
CA ILE A 126 13.70 4.53 -5.45
C ILE A 126 15.17 4.87 -5.21
N ASP A 127 16.02 3.85 -5.15
CA ASP A 127 17.45 4.06 -5.12
C ASP A 127 17.99 4.08 -6.56
N GLY A 128 18.41 5.25 -6.99
CA GLY A 128 18.88 5.49 -8.36
C GLY A 128 20.34 5.11 -8.62
N HIS A 129 21.08 4.63 -7.60
CA HIS A 129 22.47 4.27 -7.74
C HIS A 129 22.83 3.11 -6.79
N VAL A 130 22.66 1.90 -7.25
CA VAL A 130 22.92 0.69 -6.46
C VAL A 130 24.00 -0.17 -7.09
N HIS A 131 24.92 -0.66 -6.27
CA HIS A 131 25.80 -1.77 -6.62
C HIS A 131 25.18 -3.07 -6.10
N MET A 132 24.87 -3.99 -7.01
CA MET A 132 24.29 -5.29 -6.68
C MET A 132 25.37 -6.21 -6.11
N ILE A 133 25.49 -6.23 -4.77
CA ILE A 133 26.57 -6.90 -4.05
C ILE A 133 26.15 -8.30 -3.61
N ALA A 134 24.98 -8.42 -3.00
CA ALA A 134 24.48 -9.67 -2.43
C ALA A 134 22.93 -9.71 -2.40
N PRO A 135 22.30 -10.91 -2.49
CA PRO A 135 20.84 -11.06 -2.44
C PRO A 135 20.20 -10.47 -1.18
N GLN A 136 20.89 -10.51 -0.05
CA GLN A 136 20.43 -9.95 1.23
C GLN A 136 20.14 -8.45 1.16
N GLN A 137 20.72 -7.74 0.21
CA GLN A 137 20.48 -6.31 -0.02
C GLN A 137 19.00 -6.03 -0.30
N ALA A 138 18.29 -6.94 -0.96
CA ALA A 138 16.87 -6.80 -1.22
C ALA A 138 16.05 -6.71 0.08
N TYR A 139 16.35 -7.54 1.08
CA TYR A 139 15.69 -7.49 2.39
C TYR A 139 15.99 -6.19 3.13
N ASN A 140 17.24 -5.73 3.08
CA ASN A 140 17.63 -4.46 3.70
C ASN A 140 16.90 -3.28 3.05
N CYS A 141 16.80 -3.27 1.73
CA CYS A 141 16.08 -2.24 0.99
C CYS A 141 14.58 -2.24 1.36
N LEU A 142 13.93 -3.38 1.28
CA LEU A 142 12.50 -3.49 1.59
C LEU A 142 12.20 -3.09 3.04
N SER A 143 13.03 -3.51 4.01
CA SER A 143 12.84 -3.15 5.42
C SER A 143 13.01 -1.64 5.70
N ASN A 144 13.65 -0.91 4.78
CA ASN A 144 13.83 0.53 4.84
C ASN A 144 12.92 1.30 3.85
N GLY A 145 11.94 0.62 3.26
CA GLY A 145 10.96 1.25 2.37
C GLY A 145 11.48 1.55 0.96
N ILE A 146 12.59 0.94 0.54
CA ILE A 146 13.10 1.02 -0.83
C ILE A 146 12.56 -0.17 -1.62
N THR A 147 11.77 0.09 -2.67
CA THR A 147 11.14 -0.97 -3.49
C THR A 147 11.64 -1.03 -4.92
N THR A 148 12.42 -0.03 -5.32
CA THR A 148 12.98 0.04 -6.67
C THR A 148 14.45 0.35 -6.61
N LEU A 149 15.24 -0.45 -7.30
CA LEU A 149 16.69 -0.30 -7.38
C LEU A 149 17.08 -0.08 -8.85
N ILE A 150 17.82 0.98 -9.11
CA ILE A 150 18.41 1.25 -10.43
C ILE A 150 19.91 1.15 -10.25
N GLY A 151 20.50 0.09 -10.77
CA GLY A 151 21.91 -0.17 -10.54
C GLY A 151 22.52 -1.09 -11.56
N GLY A 152 23.75 -1.44 -11.34
CA GLY A 152 24.51 -2.29 -12.23
C GLY A 152 25.42 -3.27 -11.51
N GLY A 153 26.07 -4.10 -12.28
CA GLY A 153 26.98 -5.12 -11.83
C GLY A 153 28.37 -4.63 -11.46
N VAL A 154 28.54 -3.34 -11.20
CA VAL A 154 29.81 -2.80 -10.68
C VAL A 154 29.75 -2.73 -9.18
N GLY A 155 30.59 -3.48 -8.51
CA GLY A 155 30.64 -3.50 -7.06
C GLY A 155 31.58 -4.58 -6.53
N PRO A 156 31.83 -4.60 -5.22
CA PRO A 156 32.58 -5.70 -4.62
C PRO A 156 31.76 -7.00 -4.71
N THR A 157 32.44 -8.06 -5.16
CA THR A 157 31.90 -9.42 -5.18
C THR A 157 32.79 -10.33 -4.34
N ASP A 158 32.26 -11.47 -3.90
CA ASP A 158 33.00 -12.45 -3.12
C ASP A 158 34.31 -12.87 -3.82
N GLY A 159 35.38 -12.90 -3.07
CA GLY A 159 36.70 -13.28 -3.55
C GLY A 159 37.45 -12.19 -4.33
N THR A 160 36.94 -10.98 -4.37
CA THR A 160 37.61 -9.85 -5.04
C THR A 160 38.05 -8.76 -4.08
N ASN A 161 39.15 -8.10 -4.43
CA ASN A 161 39.66 -6.92 -3.71
C ASN A 161 39.19 -5.66 -4.47
N GLY A 162 38.24 -4.95 -3.89
CA GLY A 162 37.75 -3.71 -4.45
C GLY A 162 36.50 -3.88 -5.32
N THR A 163 36.23 -2.90 -6.17
CA THR A 163 35.08 -2.84 -7.03
C THR A 163 35.28 -3.70 -8.27
N THR A 164 34.37 -4.62 -8.50
CA THR A 164 34.38 -5.50 -9.68
C THR A 164 33.08 -5.38 -10.47
N ILE A 165 33.14 -5.76 -11.72
CA ILE A 165 31.96 -5.89 -12.56
C ILE A 165 31.32 -7.24 -12.26
N THR A 166 30.06 -7.26 -11.86
CA THR A 166 29.28 -8.48 -11.73
C THR A 166 29.10 -9.07 -13.12
N SER A 167 29.71 -10.24 -13.34
CA SER A 167 29.72 -10.86 -14.66
C SER A 167 28.47 -11.69 -14.91
N GLY A 168 27.71 -11.28 -15.88
CA GLY A 168 26.61 -12.08 -16.45
C GLY A 168 25.30 -12.02 -15.68
N ARG A 169 24.29 -12.43 -16.41
CA ARG A 169 22.88 -12.42 -15.98
C ARG A 169 22.64 -13.27 -14.73
N TRP A 170 23.33 -14.40 -14.62
CA TRP A 170 23.16 -15.32 -13.49
C TRP A 170 23.39 -14.65 -12.13
N ASN A 171 24.44 -13.84 -11.99
CA ASN A 171 24.73 -13.13 -10.74
C ASN A 171 23.71 -12.05 -10.40
N MET A 172 22.94 -11.59 -11.39
CA MET A 172 21.88 -10.59 -11.19
C MET A 172 20.54 -11.25 -10.85
N GLU A 173 20.40 -12.54 -11.11
CA GLU A 173 19.16 -13.30 -10.89
C GLU A 173 19.16 -14.07 -9.58
N GLN A 174 20.33 -14.18 -8.89
CA GLN A 174 20.43 -14.83 -7.56
C GLN A 174 20.05 -13.87 -6.44
#